data_427139e3f328ae657a44f6250ad0542b
#
_entry.id   427139e3f328ae657a44f6250ad0542b
#
_cell.length_a   1.000
_cell.length_b   1.000
_cell.length_c   1.000
_cell.angle_alpha   90.00
_cell.angle_beta   90.00
_cell.angle_gamma   90.00
#
_symmetry.space_group_name_H-M   'P 1'
#
loop_
_entity.id
_entity.type
_entity.pdbx_description
1 polymer ?
#
loop_
_entity_poly.entity_id
_entity_poly.type
_entity_poly.pdbx_seq_one_letter_code
_entity_poly.pdbx_strand_id
1 'polypeptide(L)'
;MEVTCTGLVAGGAGIARDGDGRILFVRTALPGERVRVAITERRKDFSRADVMAVIDPSPDRVVPRCPHVADGCGGCDWQHVAVAAQPGLKVTIVVDALRRLGHIADAADLVVGGPPIAVDGFRTTVRAVVQSGRAGYRKVASNEPVAVRACLVAHPRLEAMLVAGAWGGAREVTLRIGAATGEALVVVDPDASGVRLTNLAEGLDEVVVVGLDEVRAGCDAWFHEIVAGVRFRVSAMSFFQTQLEGAEALVSAVDAAAGEGDVLFDLYGGVGLFGATVGARYGSVVSIERHGSAAADAVHNLRAHSNAASVAADVERWRPEPELLGRARRVVVADPARAGLGRRGVEAVLACEPERIVLVSCDAAALGRDAGLLAAGGYALRTAHLVDVFPHTAHVEVVSRFERVGDAMRGR
;
A
#
# COMPACT_ATOMS: atom_id res chain seq x y z
N MET A 1 2.81 -34.14 3.32
CA MET A 1 1.66 -34.45 4.16
C MET A 1 0.40 -33.83 3.59
N GLU A 2 -0.79 -34.31 3.97
CA GLU A 2 -2.07 -33.71 3.57
C GLU A 2 -2.66 -32.95 4.73
N VAL A 3 -3.21 -31.75 4.46
CA VAL A 3 -3.82 -30.88 5.47
C VAL A 3 -5.03 -30.16 4.88
N THR A 4 -5.96 -29.74 5.75
CA THR A 4 -7.09 -28.91 5.37
C THR A 4 -6.84 -27.47 5.84
N CYS A 5 -6.96 -26.52 4.93
CA CYS A 5 -6.83 -25.10 5.21
C CYS A 5 -8.14 -24.59 5.83
N THR A 6 -8.04 -23.96 7.02
CA THR A 6 -9.22 -23.49 7.78
C THR A 6 -9.48 -21.99 7.68
N GLY A 7 -8.54 -21.20 7.15
CA GLY A 7 -8.66 -19.76 7.03
C GLY A 7 -7.40 -19.14 6.43
N LEU A 8 -7.33 -17.82 6.41
CA LEU A 8 -6.19 -17.02 5.95
C LEU A 8 -5.63 -16.19 7.10
N VAL A 9 -4.34 -15.88 7.03
CA VAL A 9 -3.68 -14.95 7.96
C VAL A 9 -3.16 -13.72 7.22
N ALA A 10 -2.77 -12.68 7.96
CA ALA A 10 -2.09 -11.52 7.38
C ALA A 10 -0.89 -11.98 6.51
N GLY A 11 -0.80 -11.41 5.29
CA GLY A 11 0.14 -11.86 4.28
C GLY A 11 -0.39 -13.00 3.38
N GLY A 12 -1.65 -13.43 3.54
CA GLY A 12 -2.38 -14.27 2.60
C GLY A 12 -2.04 -15.77 2.62
N ALA A 13 -1.24 -16.24 3.58
CA ALA A 13 -1.02 -17.66 3.74
C ALA A 13 -2.25 -18.36 4.35
N GLY A 14 -2.57 -19.54 3.87
CA GLY A 14 -3.57 -20.41 4.47
C GLY A 14 -3.12 -20.89 5.84
N ILE A 15 -4.03 -21.04 6.81
CA ILE A 15 -3.76 -21.63 8.10
C ILE A 15 -4.32 -23.05 8.15
N ALA A 16 -3.47 -23.99 8.56
CA ALA A 16 -3.82 -25.40 8.75
C ALA A 16 -3.17 -25.94 10.05
N ARG A 17 -3.46 -27.19 10.38
CA ARG A 17 -2.76 -27.92 11.46
C ARG A 17 -2.25 -29.26 10.91
N ASP A 18 -1.07 -29.65 11.36
CA ASP A 18 -0.57 -31.00 11.09
C ASP A 18 -1.18 -32.05 12.03
N GLY A 19 -0.78 -33.31 11.84
CA GLY A 19 -1.28 -34.43 12.65
C GLY A 19 -1.01 -34.31 14.15
N ASP A 20 -0.02 -33.53 14.54
CA ASP A 20 0.37 -33.26 15.93
C ASP A 20 -0.28 -31.98 16.48
N GLY A 21 -1.17 -31.34 15.69
CA GLY A 21 -1.86 -30.10 16.06
C GLY A 21 -1.04 -28.81 15.89
N ARG A 22 0.19 -28.89 15.36
CA ARG A 22 1.06 -27.74 15.10
C ARG A 22 0.47 -26.86 14.00
N ILE A 23 0.55 -25.54 14.18
CA ILE A 23 0.12 -24.57 13.19
C ILE A 23 1.02 -24.62 11.96
N LEU A 24 0.39 -24.65 10.77
CA LEU A 24 1.03 -24.54 9.48
C LEU A 24 0.53 -23.28 8.78
N PHE A 25 1.47 -22.45 8.31
CA PHE A 25 1.19 -21.39 7.34
C PHE A 25 1.50 -21.91 5.95
N VAL A 26 0.48 -22.12 5.14
CA VAL A 26 0.58 -22.78 3.83
C VAL A 26 0.45 -21.73 2.73
N ARG A 27 1.53 -21.49 2.01
CA ARG A 27 1.53 -20.56 0.89
C ARG A 27 0.63 -21.11 -0.23
N THR A 28 -0.18 -20.23 -0.83
CA THR A 28 -1.10 -20.50 -1.93
C THR A 28 -2.27 -21.46 -1.63
N ALA A 29 -2.52 -21.82 -0.37
CA ALA A 29 -3.71 -22.55 0.02
C ALA A 29 -4.88 -21.61 0.33
N LEU A 30 -6.10 -22.00 -0.03
CA LEU A 30 -7.34 -21.26 0.23
C LEU A 30 -8.18 -21.93 1.33
N PRO A 31 -9.04 -21.19 2.00
CA PRO A 31 -9.95 -21.75 3.00
C PRO A 31 -10.83 -22.86 2.41
N GLY A 32 -10.98 -23.94 3.18
CA GLY A 32 -11.75 -25.13 2.77
C GLY A 32 -10.98 -26.13 1.90
N GLU A 33 -9.81 -25.79 1.37
CA GLU A 33 -9.04 -26.71 0.54
C GLU A 33 -8.38 -27.82 1.33
N ARG A 34 -8.39 -29.02 0.76
CA ARG A 34 -7.50 -30.10 1.16
C ARG A 34 -6.31 -30.14 0.19
N VAL A 35 -5.12 -29.96 0.74
CA VAL A 35 -3.88 -29.81 -0.02
C VAL A 35 -2.79 -30.75 0.47
N ARG A 36 -1.95 -31.21 -0.46
CA ARG A 36 -0.68 -31.87 -0.14
C ARG A 36 0.40 -30.81 -0.10
N VAL A 37 1.14 -30.77 1.02
CA VAL A 37 2.13 -29.73 1.30
C VAL A 37 3.51 -30.31 1.56
N ALA A 38 4.53 -29.51 1.23
CA ALA A 38 5.91 -29.70 1.63
C ALA A 38 6.30 -28.64 2.68
N ILE A 39 6.87 -29.07 3.80
CA ILE A 39 7.39 -28.16 4.83
C ILE A 39 8.64 -27.47 4.29
N THR A 40 8.64 -26.15 4.28
CA THR A 40 9.78 -25.31 3.86
C THR A 40 10.57 -24.75 5.04
N GLU A 41 9.91 -24.55 6.19
CA GLU A 41 10.54 -24.04 7.40
C GLU A 41 9.85 -24.61 8.65
N ARG A 42 10.67 -24.98 9.66
CA ARG A 42 10.18 -25.38 11.00
C ARG A 42 10.63 -24.37 12.03
N ARG A 43 9.68 -23.84 12.81
CA ARG A 43 9.93 -22.99 13.98
C ARG A 43 9.43 -23.69 15.25
N LYS A 44 9.69 -23.10 16.41
CA LYS A 44 9.25 -23.67 17.69
C LYS A 44 7.73 -23.86 17.74
N ASP A 45 6.97 -22.84 17.36
CA ASP A 45 5.50 -22.76 17.56
C ASP A 45 4.70 -22.99 16.28
N PHE A 46 5.32 -22.93 15.11
CA PHE A 46 4.67 -23.11 13.80
C PHE A 46 5.63 -23.69 12.76
N SER A 47 5.08 -24.07 11.61
CA SER A 47 5.87 -24.37 10.41
C SER A 47 5.33 -23.61 9.20
N ARG A 48 6.17 -23.40 8.19
CA ARG A 48 5.77 -22.90 6.87
C ARG A 48 5.80 -24.04 5.88
N ALA A 49 4.87 -24.01 4.93
CA ALA A 49 4.76 -25.04 3.91
C ALA A 49 4.29 -24.43 2.58
N ASP A 50 4.63 -25.12 1.51
CA ASP A 50 4.15 -24.81 0.14
C ASP A 50 3.20 -25.88 -0.33
N VAL A 51 2.16 -25.49 -1.07
CA VAL A 51 1.25 -26.41 -1.75
C VAL A 51 2.00 -27.13 -2.87
N MET A 52 2.00 -28.46 -2.80
CA MET A 52 2.54 -29.33 -3.85
C MET A 52 1.43 -29.85 -4.79
N ALA A 53 0.22 -30.06 -4.26
CA ALA A 53 -0.96 -30.43 -5.03
C ALA A 53 -2.21 -30.02 -4.27
N VAL A 54 -3.20 -29.56 -5.00
CA VAL A 54 -4.57 -29.32 -4.50
C VAL A 54 -5.37 -30.61 -4.74
N ILE A 55 -5.94 -31.16 -3.66
CA ILE A 55 -6.72 -32.42 -3.72
C ILE A 55 -8.20 -32.09 -3.88
N ASP A 56 -8.72 -31.25 -2.99
CA ASP A 56 -10.09 -30.74 -3.06
C ASP A 56 -10.02 -29.21 -3.16
N PRO A 57 -10.24 -28.61 -4.34
CA PRO A 57 -10.09 -27.18 -4.55
C PRO A 57 -11.25 -26.38 -3.94
N SER A 58 -10.94 -25.17 -3.47
CA SER A 58 -11.94 -24.15 -3.16
C SER A 58 -12.70 -23.73 -4.43
N PRO A 59 -14.01 -23.37 -4.34
CA PRO A 59 -14.74 -22.78 -5.46
C PRO A 59 -14.12 -21.45 -5.94
N ASP A 60 -13.35 -20.79 -5.10
CA ASP A 60 -12.66 -19.53 -5.40
C ASP A 60 -11.30 -19.74 -6.09
N ARG A 61 -10.86 -20.97 -6.28
CA ARG A 61 -9.60 -21.28 -6.97
C ARG A 61 -9.76 -21.20 -8.48
N VAL A 62 -8.83 -20.49 -9.12
CA VAL A 62 -8.75 -20.38 -10.58
C VAL A 62 -7.34 -20.70 -11.08
N VAL A 63 -7.23 -20.99 -12.37
CA VAL A 63 -5.94 -21.08 -13.05
C VAL A 63 -5.38 -19.67 -13.24
N PRO A 64 -4.15 -19.41 -12.82
CA PRO A 64 -3.51 -18.10 -13.03
C PRO A 64 -3.47 -17.70 -14.51
N ARG A 65 -3.90 -16.47 -14.82
CA ARG A 65 -3.85 -15.93 -16.19
C ARG A 65 -2.46 -15.48 -16.61
N CYS A 66 -1.63 -15.05 -15.63
CA CYS A 66 -0.28 -14.58 -15.89
C CYS A 66 0.67 -15.75 -16.11
N PRO A 67 1.37 -15.83 -17.27
CA PRO A 67 2.28 -16.95 -17.58
C PRO A 67 3.48 -17.00 -16.61
N HIS A 68 3.86 -15.88 -16.04
CA HIS A 68 5.02 -15.76 -15.15
C HIS A 68 4.78 -16.28 -13.72
N VAL A 69 3.54 -16.64 -13.36
CA VAL A 69 3.28 -17.36 -12.11
C VAL A 69 3.99 -18.72 -12.13
N ALA A 70 3.93 -19.43 -13.25
CA ALA A 70 4.64 -20.71 -13.44
C ALA A 70 6.16 -20.55 -13.43
N ASP A 71 6.68 -19.39 -13.86
CA ASP A 71 8.10 -19.03 -13.80
C ASP A 71 8.55 -18.61 -12.38
N GLY A 72 7.61 -18.52 -11.43
CA GLY A 72 7.86 -18.15 -10.04
C GLY A 72 7.91 -16.65 -9.76
N CYS A 73 7.37 -15.81 -10.66
CA CYS A 73 7.32 -14.35 -10.48
C CYS A 73 6.64 -13.97 -9.14
N GLY A 74 7.31 -13.12 -8.35
CA GLY A 74 6.85 -12.67 -7.04
C GLY A 74 5.94 -11.44 -7.05
N GLY A 75 5.53 -10.94 -8.24
CA GLY A 75 4.76 -9.69 -8.35
C GLY A 75 3.27 -9.83 -7.96
N CYS A 76 2.69 -11.03 -8.10
CA CYS A 76 1.27 -11.29 -7.82
C CYS A 76 1.13 -12.67 -7.15
N ASP A 77 0.89 -12.69 -5.86
CA ASP A 77 0.84 -13.91 -5.05
C ASP A 77 -0.56 -14.56 -5.01
N TRP A 78 -1.62 -13.85 -5.45
CA TRP A 78 -3.02 -14.31 -5.46
C TRP A 78 -3.63 -14.50 -6.85
N GLN A 79 -2.84 -14.71 -7.89
CA GLN A 79 -3.34 -15.03 -9.24
C GLN A 79 -4.17 -16.33 -9.30
N HIS A 80 -4.01 -17.20 -8.30
CA HIS A 80 -4.79 -18.44 -8.16
C HIS A 80 -6.15 -18.25 -7.47
N VAL A 81 -6.49 -17.03 -7.07
CA VAL A 81 -7.75 -16.65 -6.42
C VAL A 81 -8.63 -15.92 -7.41
N ALA A 82 -9.89 -16.32 -7.54
CA ALA A 82 -10.87 -15.62 -8.35
C ALA A 82 -10.95 -14.14 -7.92
N VAL A 83 -10.88 -13.22 -8.88
CA VAL A 83 -10.83 -11.78 -8.59
C VAL A 83 -12.02 -11.35 -7.74
N ALA A 84 -13.22 -11.84 -8.04
CA ALA A 84 -14.43 -11.52 -7.29
C ALA A 84 -14.40 -11.98 -5.82
N ALA A 85 -13.60 -13.00 -5.48
CA ALA A 85 -13.48 -13.52 -4.12
C ALA A 85 -12.42 -12.76 -3.30
N GLN A 86 -11.45 -12.11 -3.96
CA GLN A 86 -10.31 -11.47 -3.28
C GLN A 86 -10.74 -10.45 -2.22
N PRO A 87 -11.67 -9.51 -2.46
CA PRO A 87 -12.08 -8.54 -1.43
C PRO A 87 -12.68 -9.21 -0.19
N GLY A 88 -13.55 -10.22 -0.36
CA GLY A 88 -14.13 -10.96 0.75
C GLY A 88 -13.09 -11.67 1.61
N LEU A 89 -12.11 -12.31 0.96
CA LEU A 89 -10.98 -12.96 1.66
C LEU A 89 -10.11 -11.94 2.39
N LYS A 90 -9.85 -10.76 1.82
CA LYS A 90 -9.12 -9.67 2.47
C LYS A 90 -9.87 -9.13 3.70
N VAL A 91 -11.19 -8.98 3.60
CA VAL A 91 -12.03 -8.61 4.75
C VAL A 91 -11.86 -9.62 5.89
N THR A 92 -11.85 -10.92 5.61
CA THR A 92 -11.65 -11.93 6.67
C THR A 92 -10.30 -11.80 7.35
N ILE A 93 -9.24 -11.48 6.59
CA ILE A 93 -7.89 -11.22 7.13
C ILE A 93 -7.88 -10.00 8.05
N VAL A 94 -8.53 -8.90 7.63
CA VAL A 94 -8.62 -7.66 8.42
C VAL A 94 -9.41 -7.89 9.71
N VAL A 95 -10.55 -8.56 9.63
CA VAL A 95 -11.39 -8.91 10.79
C VAL A 95 -10.60 -9.77 11.78
N ASP A 96 -9.90 -10.81 11.31
CA ASP A 96 -9.07 -11.67 12.18
C ASP A 96 -7.99 -10.85 12.88
N ALA A 97 -7.29 -9.96 12.17
CA ALA A 97 -6.26 -9.11 12.73
C ALA A 97 -6.80 -8.14 13.79
N LEU A 98 -7.91 -7.48 13.53
CA LEU A 98 -8.57 -6.58 14.47
C LEU A 98 -9.04 -7.31 15.72
N ARG A 99 -9.60 -8.52 15.58
CA ARG A 99 -10.03 -9.34 16.73
C ARG A 99 -8.86 -9.82 17.57
N ARG A 100 -7.84 -10.39 16.93
CA ARG A 100 -6.74 -11.06 17.66
C ARG A 100 -5.68 -10.11 18.19
N LEU A 101 -5.36 -9.06 17.43
CA LEU A 101 -4.29 -8.12 17.76
C LEU A 101 -4.83 -6.80 18.33
N GLY A 102 -6.00 -6.36 17.85
CA GLY A 102 -6.67 -5.13 18.29
C GLY A 102 -7.63 -5.35 19.45
N HIS A 103 -7.97 -6.61 19.76
CA HIS A 103 -8.97 -6.99 20.78
C HIS A 103 -10.36 -6.36 20.53
N ILE A 104 -10.72 -6.14 19.26
CA ILE A 104 -11.99 -5.57 18.83
C ILE A 104 -12.96 -6.71 18.53
N ALA A 105 -13.87 -7.00 19.44
CA ALA A 105 -14.75 -8.18 19.37
C ALA A 105 -15.75 -8.11 18.21
N ASP A 106 -16.30 -6.92 17.95
CA ASP A 106 -17.29 -6.59 16.93
C ASP A 106 -16.69 -6.22 15.56
N ALA A 107 -15.41 -6.54 15.34
CA ALA A 107 -14.69 -6.17 14.11
C ALA A 107 -15.43 -6.58 12.81
N ALA A 108 -16.21 -7.69 12.82
CA ALA A 108 -16.93 -8.13 11.64
C ALA A 108 -18.06 -7.15 11.22
N ASP A 109 -18.61 -6.42 12.17
CA ASP A 109 -19.68 -5.45 11.93
C ASP A 109 -19.12 -4.09 11.49
N LEU A 110 -17.83 -3.85 11.74
CA LEU A 110 -17.13 -2.59 11.46
C LEU A 110 -16.35 -2.60 10.14
N VAL A 111 -15.99 -3.79 9.63
CA VAL A 111 -15.18 -3.91 8.41
C VAL A 111 -16.09 -4.07 7.20
N VAL A 112 -15.98 -3.15 6.27
CA VAL A 112 -16.71 -3.17 5.00
C VAL A 112 -15.72 -3.25 3.85
N GLY A 113 -15.97 -4.14 2.88
CA GLY A 113 -15.20 -4.27 1.64
C GLY A 113 -15.99 -3.77 0.43
N GLY A 114 -15.25 -3.21 -0.53
CA GLY A 114 -15.75 -2.88 -1.86
C GLY A 114 -15.28 -3.90 -2.91
N PRO A 115 -15.76 -3.82 -4.16
CA PRO A 115 -15.22 -4.58 -5.27
C PRO A 115 -13.78 -4.13 -5.57
N PRO A 116 -12.98 -4.95 -6.29
CA PRO A 116 -11.69 -4.50 -6.79
C PRO A 116 -11.88 -3.34 -7.77
N ILE A 117 -11.00 -2.35 -7.71
CA ILE A 117 -11.15 -1.09 -8.46
C ILE A 117 -10.78 -1.30 -9.92
N ALA A 118 -9.54 -1.72 -10.19
CA ALA A 118 -9.06 -2.12 -11.51
C ALA A 118 -8.20 -3.38 -11.33
N VAL A 119 -8.32 -4.35 -12.23
CA VAL A 119 -7.69 -5.67 -12.06
C VAL A 119 -6.53 -5.91 -13.03
N ASP A 120 -6.51 -5.24 -14.17
CA ASP A 120 -5.47 -5.36 -15.20
C ASP A 120 -5.01 -3.96 -15.63
N GLY A 121 -3.76 -3.83 -16.03
CA GLY A 121 -3.22 -2.59 -16.61
C GLY A 121 -3.19 -1.37 -15.69
N PHE A 122 -3.39 -1.55 -14.41
CA PHE A 122 -3.61 -0.45 -13.46
C PHE A 122 -2.31 0.12 -12.86
N ARG A 123 -1.22 -0.66 -12.86
CA ARG A 123 -0.03 -0.33 -12.09
C ARG A 123 0.80 0.75 -12.79
N THR A 124 0.86 1.92 -12.18
CA THR A 124 1.56 3.12 -12.71
C THR A 124 3.01 3.24 -12.24
N THR A 125 3.47 2.34 -11.40
CA THR A 125 4.88 2.25 -10.98
C THR A 125 5.33 0.81 -10.95
N VAL A 126 6.41 0.48 -11.68
CA VAL A 126 7.06 -0.83 -11.64
C VAL A 126 8.54 -0.67 -11.36
N ARG A 127 9.08 -1.56 -10.53
CA ARG A 127 10.50 -1.68 -10.24
C ARG A 127 10.98 -3.04 -10.69
N ALA A 128 11.97 -3.08 -11.58
CA ALA A 128 12.45 -4.29 -12.21
C ALA A 128 13.97 -4.41 -12.09
N VAL A 129 14.45 -5.63 -11.87
CA VAL A 129 15.87 -5.95 -11.98
C VAL A 129 16.25 -6.13 -13.44
N VAL A 130 17.49 -5.80 -13.78
CA VAL A 130 18.00 -5.99 -15.13
C VAL A 130 19.03 -7.12 -15.14
N GLN A 131 18.85 -8.07 -16.07
CA GLN A 131 19.80 -9.14 -16.33
C GLN A 131 20.04 -9.23 -17.84
N SER A 132 21.30 -9.20 -18.24
CA SER A 132 21.69 -9.25 -19.66
C SER A 132 20.96 -8.21 -20.52
N GLY A 133 20.80 -6.99 -20.00
CA GLY A 133 20.14 -5.87 -20.67
C GLY A 133 18.61 -5.97 -20.78
N ARG A 134 17.99 -6.96 -20.14
CA ARG A 134 16.53 -7.14 -20.10
C ARG A 134 15.99 -6.95 -18.68
N ALA A 135 14.86 -6.28 -18.57
CA ALA A 135 14.18 -6.08 -17.30
C ALA A 135 13.31 -7.28 -16.91
N GLY A 136 13.18 -7.52 -15.62
CA GLY A 136 12.36 -8.60 -15.07
C GLY A 136 12.05 -8.40 -13.59
N TYR A 137 11.23 -9.29 -13.03
CA TYR A 137 10.92 -9.27 -11.61
C TYR A 137 11.71 -10.34 -10.86
N ARG A 138 11.77 -10.25 -9.53
CA ARG A 138 12.36 -11.29 -8.69
C ARG A 138 11.36 -12.43 -8.48
N LYS A 139 11.87 -13.65 -8.38
CA LYS A 139 11.09 -14.80 -7.90
C LYS A 139 10.63 -14.58 -6.46
N VAL A 140 9.56 -15.24 -6.09
CA VAL A 140 9.04 -15.23 -4.72
C VAL A 140 10.15 -15.62 -3.73
N ALA A 141 10.34 -14.76 -2.70
CA ALA A 141 11.35 -14.97 -1.65
C ALA A 141 12.78 -15.24 -2.16
N SER A 142 13.14 -14.70 -3.33
CA SER A 142 14.44 -14.91 -3.96
C SER A 142 14.94 -13.60 -4.61
N ASN A 143 16.27 -13.54 -4.86
CA ASN A 143 16.87 -12.49 -5.69
C ASN A 143 17.04 -12.91 -7.16
N GLU A 144 16.65 -14.13 -7.49
CA GLU A 144 16.71 -14.65 -8.85
C GLU A 144 15.72 -13.91 -9.76
N PRO A 145 16.15 -13.36 -10.91
CA PRO A 145 15.26 -12.64 -11.81
C PRO A 145 14.42 -13.59 -12.66
N VAL A 146 13.19 -13.15 -12.97
CA VAL A 146 12.30 -13.74 -13.97
C VAL A 146 12.19 -12.75 -15.12
N ALA A 147 12.64 -13.14 -16.31
CA ALA A 147 12.50 -12.30 -17.50
C ALA A 147 11.00 -12.10 -17.82
N VAL A 148 10.58 -10.85 -17.93
CA VAL A 148 9.18 -10.51 -18.18
C VAL A 148 8.92 -10.44 -19.69
N ARG A 149 7.90 -11.18 -20.15
CA ARG A 149 7.41 -11.17 -21.54
C ARG A 149 6.06 -10.47 -21.66
N ALA A 150 5.34 -10.37 -20.56
CA ALA A 150 4.08 -9.66 -20.40
C ALA A 150 3.85 -9.35 -18.91
N CYS A 151 3.08 -8.33 -18.60
CA CYS A 151 2.70 -8.03 -17.22
C CYS A 151 1.26 -7.55 -17.16
N LEU A 152 0.33 -8.42 -16.79
CA LEU A 152 -1.11 -8.13 -16.79
C LEU A 152 -1.48 -6.89 -15.94
N VAL A 153 -0.73 -6.63 -14.89
CA VAL A 153 -1.05 -5.54 -13.95
C VAL A 153 -0.36 -4.22 -14.28
N ALA A 154 0.74 -4.23 -15.03
CA ALA A 154 1.43 -3.00 -15.42
C ALA A 154 0.58 -2.20 -16.40
N HIS A 155 0.57 -0.86 -16.23
CA HIS A 155 -0.03 0.03 -17.23
C HIS A 155 0.55 -0.28 -18.62
N PRO A 156 -0.25 -0.32 -19.70
CA PRO A 156 0.22 -0.81 -21.01
C PRO A 156 1.50 -0.14 -21.52
N ARG A 157 1.65 1.15 -21.28
CA ARG A 157 2.86 1.90 -21.66
C ARG A 157 4.09 1.51 -20.83
N LEU A 158 3.91 1.21 -19.53
CA LEU A 158 4.99 0.69 -18.69
C LEU A 158 5.35 -0.75 -19.08
N GLU A 159 4.35 -1.58 -19.39
CA GLU A 159 4.58 -2.92 -19.91
C GLU A 159 5.42 -2.90 -21.18
N ALA A 160 5.08 -2.05 -22.16
CA ALA A 160 5.83 -1.89 -23.39
C ALA A 160 7.31 -1.53 -23.12
N MET A 161 7.57 -0.53 -22.25
CA MET A 161 8.93 -0.15 -21.85
C MET A 161 9.66 -1.29 -21.11
N LEU A 162 8.98 -1.98 -20.20
CA LEU A 162 9.54 -3.08 -19.42
C LEU A 162 9.99 -4.25 -20.29
N VAL A 163 9.13 -4.64 -21.27
CA VAL A 163 9.34 -5.83 -22.12
C VAL A 163 10.29 -5.55 -23.28
N ALA A 164 10.14 -4.44 -23.97
CA ALA A 164 10.87 -4.13 -25.19
C ALA A 164 12.04 -3.16 -25.01
N GLY A 165 12.17 -2.52 -23.83
CA GLY A 165 13.27 -1.63 -23.51
C GLY A 165 14.63 -2.35 -23.51
N ALA A 166 15.65 -1.68 -24.03
CA ALA A 166 17.04 -2.12 -23.91
C ALA A 166 17.70 -1.33 -22.75
N TRP A 167 18.11 -2.05 -21.72
CA TRP A 167 18.50 -1.45 -20.44
C TRP A 167 20.02 -1.35 -20.23
N GLY A 168 20.81 -1.66 -21.28
CA GLY A 168 22.26 -1.53 -21.23
C GLY A 168 22.90 -2.27 -20.05
N GLY A 169 23.74 -1.56 -19.30
CA GLY A 169 24.43 -2.05 -18.10
C GLY A 169 23.68 -1.81 -16.79
N ALA A 170 22.42 -1.39 -16.83
CA ALA A 170 21.63 -1.15 -15.63
C ALA A 170 21.54 -2.41 -14.74
N ARG A 171 21.45 -2.19 -13.43
CA ARG A 171 21.18 -3.23 -12.42
C ARG A 171 19.70 -3.31 -12.12
N GLU A 172 19.05 -2.17 -12.07
CA GLU A 172 17.63 -2.03 -11.73
C GLU A 172 17.05 -0.80 -12.44
N VAL A 173 15.76 -0.87 -12.75
CA VAL A 173 15.01 0.26 -13.33
C VAL A 173 13.72 0.45 -12.59
N THR A 174 13.36 1.71 -12.37
CA THR A 174 12.04 2.10 -11.86
C THR A 174 11.34 2.90 -12.95
N LEU A 175 10.21 2.37 -13.42
CA LEU A 175 9.37 2.99 -14.44
C LEU A 175 8.14 3.56 -13.76
N ARG A 176 7.82 4.81 -14.05
CA ARG A 176 6.66 5.51 -13.48
C ARG A 176 5.92 6.26 -14.58
N ILE A 177 4.61 6.34 -14.47
CA ILE A 177 3.76 7.09 -15.39
C ILE A 177 2.68 7.82 -14.61
N GLY A 178 2.40 9.07 -14.98
CA GLY A 178 1.17 9.75 -14.66
C GLY A 178 0.10 9.25 -15.63
N ALA A 179 -0.82 8.42 -15.14
CA ALA A 179 -1.82 7.80 -16.01
C ALA A 179 -2.78 8.86 -16.58
N ALA A 180 -3.08 9.92 -15.83
CA ALA A 180 -3.91 11.03 -16.30
C ALA A 180 -3.14 12.07 -17.11
N THR A 181 -1.81 12.21 -16.91
CA THR A 181 -1.01 13.23 -17.59
C THR A 181 -0.28 12.72 -18.81
N GLY A 182 -0.03 11.40 -18.90
CA GLY A 182 0.83 10.82 -19.95
C GLY A 182 2.33 11.02 -19.72
N GLU A 183 2.77 11.77 -18.70
CA GLU A 183 4.16 11.97 -18.36
C GLU A 183 4.79 10.69 -17.80
N ALA A 184 6.02 10.39 -18.15
CA ALA A 184 6.72 9.22 -17.62
C ALA A 184 8.10 9.58 -17.07
N LEU A 185 8.49 8.89 -16.00
CA LEU A 185 9.80 8.99 -15.36
C LEU A 185 10.46 7.61 -15.25
N VAL A 186 11.64 7.50 -15.80
CA VAL A 186 12.45 6.28 -15.77
C VAL A 186 13.72 6.55 -14.98
N VAL A 187 13.87 5.89 -13.85
CA VAL A 187 15.08 5.96 -13.02
C VAL A 187 15.90 4.70 -13.22
N VAL A 188 17.16 4.84 -13.61
CA VAL A 188 18.05 3.75 -13.97
C VAL A 188 19.21 3.65 -12.97
N ASP A 189 19.41 2.51 -12.37
CA ASP A 189 20.50 2.26 -11.43
C ASP A 189 21.67 1.52 -12.15
N PRO A 190 22.89 2.06 -12.18
CA PRO A 190 23.33 3.33 -11.57
C PRO A 190 23.10 4.56 -12.44
N ASP A 191 23.17 4.41 -13.75
CA ASP A 191 23.13 5.50 -14.74
C ASP A 191 22.30 5.10 -15.98
N ALA A 192 21.86 6.11 -16.74
CA ALA A 192 21.02 5.92 -17.92
C ALA A 192 21.83 5.65 -19.22
N SER A 193 23.15 5.46 -19.14
CA SER A 193 23.98 5.20 -20.30
C SER A 193 23.60 3.86 -20.96
N GLY A 194 23.46 3.85 -22.28
CA GLY A 194 23.09 2.66 -23.04
C GLY A 194 21.60 2.25 -22.93
N VAL A 195 20.76 2.98 -22.19
CA VAL A 195 19.31 2.78 -22.21
C VAL A 195 18.72 3.24 -23.54
N ARG A 196 17.86 2.43 -24.13
CA ARG A 196 17.16 2.73 -25.38
C ARG A 196 15.68 2.37 -25.24
N LEU A 197 14.84 3.41 -25.35
CA LEU A 197 13.37 3.31 -25.33
C LEU A 197 12.77 3.72 -26.67
N THR A 198 13.53 3.53 -27.78
CA THR A 198 13.13 3.94 -29.13
C THR A 198 11.78 3.32 -29.51
N ASN A 199 10.86 4.12 -30.00
CA ASN A 199 9.49 3.75 -30.39
C ASN A 199 8.58 3.26 -29.24
N LEU A 200 9.03 3.27 -28.00
CA LEU A 200 8.25 2.84 -26.82
C LEU A 200 7.56 4.02 -26.12
N ALA A 201 8.00 5.23 -26.45
CA ALA A 201 7.44 6.47 -25.90
C ALA A 201 6.27 7.02 -26.74
N GLU A 202 5.84 6.34 -27.81
CA GLU A 202 4.69 6.78 -28.60
C GLU A 202 3.46 6.90 -27.72
N GLY A 203 2.82 8.09 -27.76
CA GLY A 203 1.65 8.43 -26.96
C GLY A 203 1.96 8.77 -25.49
N LEU A 204 3.23 8.95 -25.10
CA LEU A 204 3.63 9.65 -23.89
C LEU A 204 3.88 11.12 -24.20
N ASP A 205 3.35 12.03 -23.36
CA ASP A 205 3.53 13.46 -23.58
C ASP A 205 4.98 13.88 -23.30
N GLU A 206 5.58 13.29 -22.25
CA GLU A 206 6.96 13.53 -21.86
C GLU A 206 7.55 12.29 -21.21
N VAL A 207 8.79 11.92 -21.57
CA VAL A 207 9.54 10.84 -20.92
C VAL A 207 10.87 11.38 -20.44
N VAL A 208 11.03 11.43 -19.11
CA VAL A 208 12.29 11.76 -18.44
C VAL A 208 13.04 10.48 -18.12
N VAL A 209 14.27 10.33 -18.61
CA VAL A 209 15.14 9.20 -18.28
C VAL A 209 16.35 9.74 -17.53
N VAL A 210 16.61 9.24 -16.32
CA VAL A 210 17.65 9.76 -15.42
C VAL A 210 18.37 8.62 -14.71
N GLY A 211 19.67 8.76 -14.49
CA GLY A 211 20.46 7.87 -13.67
C GLY A 211 20.18 8.06 -12.18
N LEU A 212 20.16 6.98 -11.41
CA LEU A 212 20.00 7.06 -9.96
C LEU A 212 21.15 7.85 -9.30
N ASP A 213 22.36 7.73 -9.82
CA ASP A 213 23.52 8.48 -9.31
C ASP A 213 23.39 9.98 -9.61
N GLU A 214 22.79 10.37 -10.74
CA GLU A 214 22.47 11.77 -11.07
C GLU A 214 21.42 12.33 -10.09
N VAL A 215 20.36 11.56 -9.79
CA VAL A 215 19.33 11.94 -8.81
C VAL A 215 19.96 12.11 -7.43
N ARG A 216 20.83 11.21 -7.01
CA ARG A 216 21.58 11.32 -5.74
C ARG A 216 22.52 12.50 -5.70
N ALA A 217 23.07 12.90 -6.84
CA ALA A 217 23.90 14.09 -6.98
C ALA A 217 23.11 15.41 -7.01
N GLY A 218 21.75 15.33 -6.95
CA GLY A 218 20.87 16.50 -6.88
C GLY A 218 20.18 16.86 -8.19
N CYS A 219 20.24 15.97 -9.22
CA CYS A 219 19.40 16.15 -10.40
C CYS A 219 17.93 16.09 -10.02
N ASP A 220 17.20 17.14 -10.36
CA ASP A 220 15.77 17.26 -10.07
C ASP A 220 14.96 16.65 -11.22
N ALA A 221 14.35 15.50 -10.97
CA ALA A 221 13.57 14.75 -11.94
C ALA A 221 12.23 14.35 -11.32
N TRP A 222 11.13 14.63 -12.02
CA TRP A 222 9.77 14.37 -11.57
C TRP A 222 8.84 14.06 -12.76
N PHE A 223 7.67 13.60 -12.45
CA PHE A 223 6.51 13.54 -13.35
C PHE A 223 5.29 14.09 -12.59
N HIS A 224 4.20 14.32 -13.29
CA HIS A 224 2.94 14.69 -12.66
C HIS A 224 1.90 13.59 -12.78
N GLU A 225 1.04 13.53 -11.76
CA GLU A 225 -0.21 12.75 -11.79
C GLU A 225 -1.36 13.66 -11.37
N ILE A 226 -2.59 13.38 -11.85
CA ILE A 226 -3.79 14.09 -11.43
C ILE A 226 -4.67 13.12 -10.64
N VAL A 227 -4.95 13.45 -9.37
CA VAL A 227 -5.82 12.67 -8.49
C VAL A 227 -6.87 13.60 -7.90
N ALA A 228 -8.14 13.23 -7.99
CA ALA A 228 -9.26 14.03 -7.49
C ALA A 228 -9.22 15.51 -7.98
N GLY A 229 -8.80 15.73 -9.22
CA GLY A 229 -8.68 17.05 -9.84
C GLY A 229 -7.45 17.87 -9.42
N VAL A 230 -6.60 17.37 -8.53
CA VAL A 230 -5.36 18.04 -8.11
C VAL A 230 -4.17 17.45 -8.88
N ARG A 231 -3.35 18.33 -9.46
CA ARG A 231 -2.11 17.95 -10.14
C ARG A 231 -0.96 17.88 -9.15
N PHE A 232 -0.43 16.67 -8.94
CA PHE A 232 0.67 16.38 -8.04
C PHE A 232 2.00 16.31 -8.79
N ARG A 233 3.02 17.05 -8.35
CA ARG A 233 4.41 16.78 -8.68
C ARG A 233 4.87 15.59 -7.85
N VAL A 234 5.55 14.64 -8.49
CA VAL A 234 6.08 13.45 -7.85
C VAL A 234 7.53 13.23 -8.30
N SER A 235 8.47 13.53 -7.42
CA SER A 235 9.90 13.42 -7.71
C SER A 235 10.37 11.94 -7.75
N ALA A 236 11.52 11.74 -8.37
CA ALA A 236 12.12 10.41 -8.61
C ALA A 236 12.21 9.52 -7.36
N MET A 237 12.52 10.12 -6.20
CA MET A 237 12.67 9.42 -4.93
C MET A 237 11.42 9.45 -4.04
N SER A 238 10.36 10.14 -4.45
CA SER A 238 9.11 10.23 -3.69
C SER A 238 8.22 9.02 -3.94
N PHE A 239 7.58 8.52 -2.89
CA PHE A 239 6.51 7.54 -3.02
C PHE A 239 5.24 8.20 -3.56
N PHE A 240 4.49 7.47 -4.37
CA PHE A 240 3.13 7.81 -4.76
C PHE A 240 2.31 6.54 -4.96
N GLN A 241 0.97 6.65 -4.90
CA GLN A 241 0.07 5.52 -5.12
C GLN A 241 0.30 4.92 -6.52
N THR A 242 0.26 3.60 -6.62
CA THR A 242 0.64 2.87 -7.84
C THR A 242 -0.55 2.51 -8.74
N GLN A 243 -1.71 3.04 -8.45
CA GLN A 243 -2.96 2.88 -9.19
C GLN A 243 -3.74 4.19 -9.11
N LEU A 244 -4.08 4.81 -10.24
CA LEU A 244 -4.77 6.10 -10.27
C LEU A 244 -6.17 6.01 -9.65
N GLU A 245 -7.00 5.11 -10.15
CA GLU A 245 -8.37 4.90 -9.65
C GLU A 245 -8.36 4.50 -8.17
N GLY A 246 -7.31 3.78 -7.76
CA GLY A 246 -7.07 3.42 -6.37
C GLY A 246 -6.75 4.63 -5.50
N ALA A 247 -5.93 5.56 -6.00
CA ALA A 247 -5.63 6.80 -5.30
C ALA A 247 -6.89 7.67 -5.14
N GLU A 248 -7.73 7.76 -6.17
CA GLU A 248 -9.01 8.48 -6.12
C GLU A 248 -9.99 7.85 -5.13
N ALA A 249 -10.12 6.52 -5.15
CA ALA A 249 -10.95 5.79 -4.20
C ALA A 249 -10.45 5.95 -2.75
N LEU A 250 -9.13 5.96 -2.56
CA LEU A 250 -8.50 6.18 -1.26
C LEU A 250 -8.77 7.59 -0.74
N VAL A 251 -8.60 8.62 -1.60
CA VAL A 251 -8.95 10.01 -1.27
C VAL A 251 -10.43 10.10 -0.87
N SER A 252 -11.33 9.50 -1.65
CA SER A 252 -12.76 9.50 -1.35
C SER A 252 -13.09 8.83 -0.01
N ALA A 253 -12.48 7.69 0.28
CA ALA A 253 -12.67 6.97 1.54
C ALA A 253 -12.14 7.76 2.75
N VAL A 254 -10.94 8.37 2.60
CA VAL A 254 -10.36 9.23 3.64
C VAL A 254 -11.20 10.48 3.85
N ASP A 255 -11.69 11.11 2.78
CA ASP A 255 -12.56 12.28 2.84
C ASP A 255 -13.86 12.00 3.60
N ALA A 256 -14.53 10.88 3.28
CA ALA A 256 -15.74 10.44 3.97
C ALA A 256 -15.47 10.10 5.45
N ALA A 257 -14.33 9.49 5.77
CA ALA A 257 -13.95 9.16 7.14
C ALA A 257 -13.52 10.39 7.95
N ALA A 258 -12.81 11.34 7.34
CA ALA A 258 -12.31 12.55 7.98
C ALA A 258 -13.44 13.54 8.31
N GLY A 259 -14.42 13.70 7.41
CA GLY A 259 -15.52 14.65 7.62
C GLY A 259 -15.05 16.10 7.72
N GLU A 260 -15.75 16.93 8.48
CA GLU A 260 -15.42 18.34 8.70
C GLU A 260 -14.55 18.53 9.95
N GLY A 261 -13.73 19.61 9.95
CA GLY A 261 -12.90 20.00 11.07
C GLY A 261 -12.31 21.40 10.90
N ASP A 262 -11.69 21.92 11.96
CA ASP A 262 -11.01 23.21 11.91
C ASP A 262 -9.53 23.04 11.54
N VAL A 263 -8.90 21.95 11.99
CA VAL A 263 -7.50 21.60 11.70
C VAL A 263 -7.40 20.17 11.19
N LEU A 264 -6.67 19.99 10.10
CA LEU A 264 -6.23 18.68 9.60
C LEU A 264 -4.72 18.52 9.84
N PHE A 265 -4.35 17.48 10.57
CA PHE A 265 -2.97 17.00 10.63
C PHE A 265 -2.84 15.81 9.68
N ASP A 266 -2.05 15.98 8.61
CA ASP A 266 -1.73 14.96 7.62
C ASP A 266 -0.37 14.36 7.98
N LEU A 267 -0.37 13.32 8.81
CA LEU A 267 0.83 12.67 9.33
C LEU A 267 1.31 11.58 8.37
N TYR A 268 2.62 11.53 8.12
CA TYR A 268 3.21 10.71 7.06
C TYR A 268 2.69 11.14 5.67
N GLY A 269 2.56 12.46 5.47
CA GLY A 269 1.83 13.06 4.34
C GLY A 269 2.42 12.79 2.96
N GLY A 270 3.63 12.23 2.86
CA GLY A 270 4.27 11.93 1.59
C GLY A 270 4.40 13.20 0.73
N VAL A 271 3.87 13.15 -0.48
CA VAL A 271 3.83 14.29 -1.40
C VAL A 271 2.66 15.25 -1.13
N GLY A 272 1.93 15.06 -0.03
CA GLY A 272 0.81 15.90 0.38
C GLY A 272 -0.54 15.48 -0.23
N LEU A 273 -0.75 14.17 -0.52
CA LEU A 273 -1.97 13.68 -1.17
C LEU A 273 -3.24 14.10 -0.42
N PHE A 274 -3.34 13.76 0.86
CA PHE A 274 -4.54 14.08 1.65
C PHE A 274 -4.58 15.55 2.06
N GLY A 275 -3.43 16.17 2.33
CA GLY A 275 -3.35 17.60 2.61
C GLY A 275 -3.89 18.46 1.49
N ALA A 276 -3.58 18.12 0.22
CA ALA A 276 -4.01 18.88 -0.96
C ALA A 276 -5.42 18.55 -1.44
N THR A 277 -5.96 17.38 -1.12
CA THR A 277 -7.32 16.97 -1.53
C THR A 277 -8.32 17.16 -0.40
N VAL A 278 -8.23 16.35 0.66
CA VAL A 278 -9.13 16.38 1.82
C VAL A 278 -8.99 17.68 2.62
N GLY A 279 -7.76 18.19 2.73
CA GLY A 279 -7.45 19.40 3.49
C GLY A 279 -8.08 20.69 2.97
N ALA A 280 -8.51 20.73 1.73
CA ALA A 280 -9.04 21.97 1.08
C ALA A 280 -10.24 22.61 1.84
N ARG A 281 -10.97 21.82 2.61
CA ARG A 281 -12.15 22.30 3.39
C ARG A 281 -11.85 22.58 4.87
N TYR A 282 -10.60 22.43 5.31
CA TYR A 282 -10.20 22.72 6.69
C TYR A 282 -9.65 24.14 6.81
N GLY A 283 -9.83 24.77 7.97
CA GLY A 283 -9.31 26.10 8.25
C GLY A 283 -7.78 26.15 8.33
N SER A 284 -7.15 25.05 8.73
CA SER A 284 -5.69 24.90 8.75
C SER A 284 -5.31 23.44 8.42
N VAL A 285 -4.25 23.26 7.64
CA VAL A 285 -3.68 21.95 7.27
C VAL A 285 -2.19 21.96 7.60
N VAL A 286 -1.73 20.92 8.29
CA VAL A 286 -0.30 20.70 8.54
C VAL A 286 0.05 19.29 8.10
N SER A 287 0.84 19.20 7.01
CA SER A 287 1.34 17.91 6.49
C SER A 287 2.77 17.68 6.98
N ILE A 288 3.03 16.55 7.60
CA ILE A 288 4.33 16.20 8.19
C ILE A 288 4.90 15.00 7.44
N GLU A 289 6.11 15.19 6.87
CA GLU A 289 6.84 14.16 6.15
C GLU A 289 8.33 14.24 6.44
N ARG A 290 8.95 13.08 6.70
CA ARG A 290 10.41 13.04 7.02
C ARG A 290 11.29 12.88 5.80
N HIS A 291 10.78 12.29 4.71
CA HIS A 291 11.56 12.04 3.50
C HIS A 291 11.72 13.33 2.70
N GLY A 292 12.93 13.84 2.57
CA GLY A 292 13.20 15.19 2.03
C GLY A 292 12.63 15.44 0.64
N SER A 293 12.70 14.46 -0.30
CA SER A 293 12.11 14.56 -1.63
C SER A 293 10.57 14.71 -1.56
N ALA A 294 9.91 13.85 -0.78
CA ALA A 294 8.45 13.88 -0.64
C ALA A 294 7.98 15.14 0.10
N ALA A 295 8.69 15.59 1.13
CA ALA A 295 8.40 16.85 1.81
C ALA A 295 8.53 18.07 0.88
N ALA A 296 9.54 18.08 -0.02
CA ALA A 296 9.68 19.12 -1.04
C ALA A 296 8.54 19.09 -2.05
N ASP A 297 8.12 17.91 -2.47
CA ASP A 297 6.93 17.75 -3.31
C ASP A 297 5.67 18.22 -2.59
N ALA A 298 5.50 17.93 -1.30
CA ALA A 298 4.36 18.39 -0.51
C ALA A 298 4.32 19.93 -0.43
N VAL A 299 5.45 20.61 -0.21
CA VAL A 299 5.53 22.07 -0.28
C VAL A 299 5.04 22.59 -1.64
N HIS A 300 5.48 21.94 -2.74
CA HIS A 300 5.05 22.32 -4.08
C HIS A 300 3.55 22.08 -4.30
N ASN A 301 3.05 20.93 -3.91
CA ASN A 301 1.67 20.51 -4.15
C ASN A 301 0.65 21.27 -3.30
N LEU A 302 1.05 21.67 -2.09
CA LEU A 302 0.20 22.45 -1.18
C LEU A 302 0.21 23.96 -1.43
N ARG A 303 1.10 24.49 -2.30
CA ARG A 303 1.28 25.93 -2.50
C ARG A 303 0.02 26.70 -2.91
N ALA A 304 -0.96 26.02 -3.53
CA ALA A 304 -2.24 26.64 -3.92
C ALA A 304 -3.19 26.81 -2.73
N HIS A 305 -2.91 26.20 -1.60
CA HIS A 305 -3.71 26.22 -0.38
C HIS A 305 -3.08 27.16 0.65
N SER A 306 -3.58 28.39 0.76
CA SER A 306 -3.03 29.40 1.71
C SER A 306 -3.18 29.01 3.19
N ASN A 307 -4.00 28.02 3.49
CA ASN A 307 -4.25 27.45 4.82
C ASN A 307 -3.40 26.20 5.11
N ALA A 308 -2.52 25.80 4.20
CA ALA A 308 -1.73 24.57 4.33
C ALA A 308 -0.24 24.85 4.50
N ALA A 309 0.40 24.10 5.37
CA ALA A 309 1.85 24.07 5.56
C ALA A 309 2.38 22.64 5.50
N SER A 310 3.57 22.46 4.90
CA SER A 310 4.32 21.21 4.93
C SER A 310 5.53 21.35 5.85
N VAL A 311 5.75 20.37 6.71
CA VAL A 311 6.85 20.32 7.67
C VAL A 311 7.72 19.10 7.40
N ALA A 312 8.98 19.32 7.04
CA ALA A 312 9.96 18.25 6.87
C ALA A 312 10.46 17.78 8.25
N ALA A 313 9.79 16.81 8.84
CA ALA A 313 10.09 16.29 10.17
C ALA A 313 9.71 14.82 10.34
N ASP A 314 10.34 14.19 11.32
CA ASP A 314 9.95 12.87 11.80
C ASP A 314 8.67 12.99 12.63
N VAL A 315 7.57 12.35 12.20
CA VAL A 315 6.26 12.38 12.85
C VAL A 315 6.38 12.01 14.34
N GLU A 316 7.16 10.99 14.68
CA GLU A 316 7.30 10.51 16.05
C GLU A 316 7.91 11.55 17.00
N ARG A 317 8.68 12.49 16.45
CA ARG A 317 9.38 13.58 17.19
C ARG A 317 8.68 14.93 17.07
N TRP A 318 7.87 15.12 16.02
CA TRP A 318 7.13 16.34 15.80
C TRP A 318 6.03 16.53 16.86
N ARG A 319 5.73 17.76 17.20
CA ARG A 319 4.61 18.12 18.09
C ARG A 319 3.88 19.32 17.49
N PRO A 320 2.53 19.35 17.60
CA PRO A 320 1.75 20.48 17.11
C PRO A 320 2.02 21.74 17.95
N GLU A 321 1.88 22.88 17.30
CA GLU A 321 1.95 24.19 17.97
C GLU A 321 0.72 24.39 18.85
N PRO A 322 0.86 25.09 20.03
CA PRO A 322 -0.24 25.30 20.96
C PRO A 322 -1.46 26.00 20.35
N GLU A 323 -1.25 26.88 19.37
CA GLU A 323 -2.30 27.62 18.65
C GLU A 323 -3.22 26.67 17.86
N LEU A 324 -2.68 25.60 17.32
CA LEU A 324 -3.44 24.57 16.60
C LEU A 324 -4.24 23.70 17.57
N LEU A 325 -3.70 23.43 18.75
CA LEU A 325 -4.39 22.69 19.80
C LEU A 325 -5.55 23.48 20.41
N GLY A 326 -5.53 24.81 20.34
CA GLY A 326 -6.62 25.70 20.75
C GLY A 326 -7.85 25.67 19.85
N ARG A 327 -7.76 25.05 18.64
CA ARG A 327 -8.90 24.88 17.73
C ARG A 327 -9.80 23.74 18.19
N ALA A 328 -11.11 23.87 17.93
CA ALA A 328 -12.10 22.95 18.51
C ALA A 328 -12.06 21.55 17.85
N ARG A 329 -12.20 21.48 16.52
CA ARG A 329 -12.34 20.20 15.79
C ARG A 329 -11.03 19.86 15.07
N ARG A 330 -10.22 19.02 15.70
CA ARG A 330 -8.96 18.54 15.15
C ARG A 330 -9.13 17.13 14.60
N VAL A 331 -8.70 16.92 13.36
CA VAL A 331 -8.69 15.63 12.68
C VAL A 331 -7.27 15.25 12.34
N VAL A 332 -6.92 14.01 12.58
CA VAL A 332 -5.66 13.42 12.11
C VAL A 332 -5.96 12.44 10.99
N VAL A 333 -5.30 12.59 9.85
CA VAL A 333 -5.13 11.55 8.84
C VAL A 333 -3.70 11.04 8.96
N ALA A 334 -3.51 9.74 9.03
CA ALA A 334 -2.18 9.12 9.12
C ALA A 334 -2.08 7.94 8.15
N ASP A 335 -1.08 8.00 7.25
CA ASP A 335 -0.78 6.96 6.25
C ASP A 335 0.66 6.44 6.43
N PRO A 336 0.93 5.69 7.51
CA PRO A 336 2.27 5.20 7.79
C PRO A 336 2.68 4.08 6.84
N ALA A 337 4.00 3.83 6.72
CA ALA A 337 4.53 2.66 6.02
C ALA A 337 4.02 1.35 6.64
N ARG A 338 4.26 0.20 6.00
CA ARG A 338 3.80 -1.15 6.39
C ARG A 338 3.99 -1.54 7.86
N ALA A 339 4.95 -0.95 8.55
CA ALA A 339 5.15 -1.20 9.99
C ALA A 339 4.00 -0.67 10.86
N GLY A 340 3.16 0.22 10.29
CA GLY A 340 2.11 0.94 11.01
C GLY A 340 2.65 2.09 11.84
N LEU A 341 1.80 2.62 12.73
CA LEU A 341 2.15 3.69 13.66
C LEU A 341 3.10 3.20 14.75
N GLY A 342 2.84 2.01 15.29
CA GLY A 342 3.50 1.55 16.49
C GLY A 342 3.26 2.49 17.68
N ARG A 343 3.90 2.21 18.82
CA ARG A 343 3.68 2.99 20.04
C ARG A 343 4.02 4.49 19.86
N ARG A 344 5.15 4.81 19.24
CA ARG A 344 5.60 6.20 19.09
C ARG A 344 4.74 6.98 18.08
N GLY A 345 4.32 6.35 16.98
CA GLY A 345 3.39 6.98 16.03
C GLY A 345 2.03 7.24 16.67
N VAL A 346 1.50 6.30 17.48
CA VAL A 346 0.28 6.52 18.24
C VAL A 346 0.44 7.66 19.24
N GLU A 347 1.56 7.74 19.96
CA GLU A 347 1.86 8.88 20.85
C GLU A 347 1.86 10.23 20.12
N ALA A 348 2.40 10.28 18.89
CA ALA A 348 2.38 11.47 18.06
C ALA A 348 0.97 11.85 17.59
N VAL A 349 0.15 10.86 17.17
CA VAL A 349 -1.26 11.04 16.83
C VAL A 349 -2.04 11.60 18.03
N LEU A 350 -1.85 11.01 19.22
CA LEU A 350 -2.55 11.44 20.43
C LEU A 350 -2.11 12.83 20.90
N ALA A 351 -0.87 13.23 20.64
CA ALA A 351 -0.36 14.57 20.96
C ALA A 351 -1.07 15.68 20.15
N CYS A 352 -1.70 15.37 19.03
CA CYS A 352 -2.56 16.29 18.30
C CYS A 352 -3.95 16.47 18.96
N GLU A 353 -4.25 15.71 20.00
CA GLU A 353 -5.54 15.71 20.71
C GLU A 353 -6.76 15.67 19.76
N PRO A 354 -6.80 14.81 18.75
CA PRO A 354 -7.85 14.85 17.74
C PRO A 354 -9.19 14.40 18.32
N GLU A 355 -10.29 14.90 17.75
CA GLU A 355 -11.62 14.32 17.96
C GLU A 355 -11.79 13.05 17.12
N ARG A 356 -11.14 13.03 15.96
CA ARG A 356 -11.22 11.94 14.97
C ARG A 356 -9.85 11.61 14.42
N ILE A 357 -9.59 10.31 14.26
CA ILE A 357 -8.40 9.78 13.63
C ILE A 357 -8.85 8.94 12.43
N VAL A 358 -8.26 9.20 11.27
CA VAL A 358 -8.35 8.39 10.07
C VAL A 358 -7.00 7.73 9.86
N LEU A 359 -6.94 6.42 10.07
CA LEU A 359 -5.73 5.63 9.85
C LEU A 359 -5.86 4.86 8.55
N VAL A 360 -4.95 5.10 7.63
CA VAL A 360 -4.77 4.33 6.40
C VAL A 360 -3.72 3.25 6.67
N SER A 361 -4.03 2.00 6.34
CA SER A 361 -3.14 0.87 6.68
C SER A 361 -3.03 -0.13 5.55
N CYS A 362 -1.81 -0.37 5.07
CA CYS A 362 -1.53 -1.34 4.02
C CYS A 362 -1.10 -2.74 4.57
N ASP A 363 -1.18 -2.95 5.89
CA ASP A 363 -0.89 -4.23 6.55
C ASP A 363 -1.91 -4.52 7.65
N ALA A 364 -2.62 -5.63 7.54
CA ALA A 364 -3.68 -6.00 8.49
C ALA A 364 -3.16 -6.24 9.92
N ALA A 365 -1.96 -6.80 10.09
CA ALA A 365 -1.40 -7.05 11.40
C ALA A 365 -0.94 -5.75 12.09
N ALA A 366 -0.38 -4.81 11.32
CA ALA A 366 -0.07 -3.47 11.79
C ALA A 366 -1.35 -2.74 12.21
N LEU A 367 -2.38 -2.75 11.37
CA LEU A 367 -3.70 -2.17 11.69
C LEU A 367 -4.26 -2.72 13.01
N GLY A 368 -4.25 -4.06 13.18
CA GLY A 368 -4.73 -4.68 14.42
C GLY A 368 -4.00 -4.17 15.67
N ARG A 369 -2.65 -4.14 15.62
CA ARG A 369 -1.84 -3.63 16.75
C ARG A 369 -2.08 -2.15 17.04
N ASP A 370 -2.13 -1.32 15.98
CA ASP A 370 -2.32 0.12 16.11
C ASP A 370 -3.74 0.44 16.62
N ALA A 371 -4.76 -0.31 16.18
CA ALA A 371 -6.13 -0.19 16.68
C ALA A 371 -6.21 -0.49 18.19
N GLY A 372 -5.50 -1.51 18.68
CA GLY A 372 -5.39 -1.80 20.11
C GLY A 372 -4.70 -0.67 20.90
N LEU A 373 -3.64 -0.08 20.34
CA LEU A 373 -2.95 1.05 20.97
C LEU A 373 -3.82 2.31 21.00
N LEU A 374 -4.56 2.60 19.93
CA LEU A 374 -5.50 3.72 19.88
C LEU A 374 -6.67 3.52 20.85
N ALA A 375 -7.16 2.28 20.98
CA ALA A 375 -8.19 1.95 21.98
C ALA A 375 -7.69 2.19 23.41
N ALA A 376 -6.46 1.80 23.72
CA ALA A 376 -5.82 2.10 25.00
C ALA A 376 -5.64 3.61 25.22
N GLY A 377 -5.47 4.39 24.13
CA GLY A 377 -5.44 5.86 24.12
C GLY A 377 -6.79 6.55 24.25
N GLY A 378 -7.89 5.79 24.37
CA GLY A 378 -9.25 6.32 24.53
C GLY A 378 -10.00 6.60 23.23
N TYR A 379 -9.65 5.90 22.14
CA TYR A 379 -10.34 6.01 20.85
C TYR A 379 -10.99 4.67 20.48
N ALA A 380 -12.23 4.71 20.01
CA ALA A 380 -12.94 3.52 19.54
C ALA A 380 -12.94 3.50 18.00
N LEU A 381 -12.66 2.34 17.42
CA LEU A 381 -12.89 2.08 16.00
C LEU A 381 -14.39 2.19 15.70
N ARG A 382 -14.76 2.96 14.68
CA ARG A 382 -16.13 3.14 14.22
C ARG A 382 -16.42 2.46 12.91
N THR A 383 -15.47 2.56 11.97
CA THR A 383 -15.54 1.90 10.66
C THR A 383 -14.16 1.55 10.18
N ALA A 384 -14.05 0.49 9.39
CA ALA A 384 -12.86 0.13 8.64
C ALA A 384 -13.29 -0.24 7.22
N HIS A 385 -12.88 0.56 6.25
CA HIS A 385 -13.24 0.37 4.85
C HIS A 385 -12.05 -0.19 4.07
N LEU A 386 -12.18 -1.41 3.55
CA LEU A 386 -11.19 -2.00 2.65
C LEU A 386 -11.34 -1.36 1.26
N VAL A 387 -10.30 -0.70 0.80
CA VAL A 387 -10.15 -0.17 -0.56
C VAL A 387 -9.25 -1.14 -1.33
N ASP A 388 -9.80 -1.95 -2.24
CA ASP A 388 -9.01 -3.02 -2.89
C ASP A 388 -8.19 -2.50 -4.06
N VAL A 389 -7.10 -1.81 -3.73
CA VAL A 389 -6.11 -1.23 -4.66
C VAL A 389 -4.99 -2.20 -5.06
N PHE A 390 -4.98 -3.41 -4.49
CA PHE A 390 -3.95 -4.43 -4.74
C PHE A 390 -4.53 -5.75 -5.23
N PRO A 391 -5.30 -5.78 -6.34
CA PRO A 391 -5.81 -7.03 -6.90
C PRO A 391 -4.66 -7.99 -7.24
N HIS A 392 -4.94 -9.28 -7.26
CA HIS A 392 -3.98 -10.38 -7.45
C HIS A 392 -2.90 -10.50 -6.36
N THR A 393 -3.06 -9.81 -5.23
CA THR A 393 -2.17 -9.93 -4.07
C THR A 393 -2.97 -10.04 -2.78
N ALA A 394 -2.33 -10.57 -1.73
CA ALA A 394 -2.89 -10.60 -0.37
C ALA A 394 -2.81 -9.25 0.35
N HIS A 395 -2.25 -8.22 -0.28
CA HIS A 395 -2.13 -6.90 0.33
C HIS A 395 -3.51 -6.28 0.51
N VAL A 396 -3.65 -5.58 1.60
CA VAL A 396 -4.85 -4.81 1.95
C VAL A 396 -4.53 -3.32 1.92
N GLU A 397 -5.55 -2.49 1.75
CA GLU A 397 -5.52 -1.06 2.04
C GLU A 397 -6.81 -0.74 2.78
N VAL A 398 -6.70 -0.27 4.02
CA VAL A 398 -7.86 -0.09 4.90
C VAL A 398 -7.87 1.32 5.46
N VAL A 399 -8.95 2.03 5.21
CA VAL A 399 -9.24 3.34 5.82
C VAL A 399 -10.08 3.12 7.06
N SER A 400 -9.51 3.39 8.22
CA SER A 400 -10.13 3.14 9.52
C SER A 400 -10.40 4.46 10.24
N ARG A 401 -11.64 4.65 10.68
CA ARG A 401 -12.05 5.83 11.44
C ARG A 401 -12.16 5.49 12.92
N PHE A 402 -11.45 6.26 13.74
CA PHE A 402 -11.54 6.20 15.21
C PHE A 402 -12.07 7.52 15.75
N GLU A 403 -12.86 7.43 16.82
CA GLU A 403 -13.39 8.59 17.53
C GLU A 403 -13.07 8.51 19.00
N ARG A 404 -12.87 9.66 19.64
CA ARG A 404 -12.62 9.74 21.07
C ARG A 404 -13.84 9.19 21.83
N VAL A 405 -13.59 8.31 22.79
CA VAL A 405 -14.62 7.81 23.69
C VAL A 405 -14.89 8.89 24.74
N GLY A 406 -16.13 9.40 24.80
CA GLY A 406 -16.53 10.37 25.82
C GLY A 406 -16.38 9.79 27.22
N ASP A 407 -16.14 10.64 28.22
CA ASP A 407 -15.92 10.24 29.63
C ASP A 407 -17.04 9.36 30.23
N ALA A 408 -18.25 9.42 29.67
CA ALA A 408 -19.38 8.58 30.07
C ALA A 408 -19.23 7.07 29.78
N MET A 409 -18.28 6.67 28.91
CA MET A 409 -18.05 5.26 28.56
C MET A 409 -16.73 4.67 29.13
N ARG A 410 -15.94 5.42 29.86
CA ARG A 410 -14.69 4.93 30.49
C ARG A 410 -14.92 4.13 31.79
N GLY A 411 -16.17 3.98 32.24
CA GLY A 411 -16.55 3.33 33.50
C GLY A 411 -17.34 2.02 33.37
N ARG A 412 -17.22 1.29 32.22
CA ARG A 412 -17.88 -0.02 32.07
C ARG A 412 -16.89 -1.12 31.82
#